data_684a7757e370c37b5b2aaaf196fd04b1
#
_entry.id   684a7757e370c37b5b2aaaf196fd04b1
#
_cell.length_a   1.000
_cell.length_b   1.000
_cell.length_c   1.000
_cell.angle_alpha   90.00
_cell.angle_beta   90.00
_cell.angle_gamma   90.00
#
_symmetry.space_group_name_H-M   'P 1'
#
loop_
_entity.id
_entity.type
_entity.pdbx_description
1 polymer ?
#
loop_
_entity_poly.entity_id
_entity_poly.type
_entity_poly.pdbx_seq_one_letter_code
_entity_poly.pdbx_strand_id
1 'polypeptide(L)'
;MSHKFKEYKGLNLPQLGEEVLDFWKKENIFEKSISIREGAQPFVFFEGPPSANGLPGIHHVFCRYKTQKGFKVDRKAGWDTHGLPIELGVEKELGITKEDIGVKISVEEYNAACRKALMRYTDVWNKVTESYGYWVDMDDPYITYDPKYMESVWWLLKQIYNKDLLYKGYTIQPYSPKAGTGLSS
;
A
#
# COMPACT_ATOMS: atom_id res chain seq x y z
N MET A 1 -38.36 26.23 -7.77
CA MET A 1 -36.90 26.21 -7.53
C MET A 1 -36.45 24.77 -7.60
N SER A 2 -35.61 24.41 -8.55
CA SER A 2 -35.05 23.05 -8.57
C SER A 2 -34.07 22.92 -7.41
N HIS A 3 -34.36 22.00 -6.50
CA HIS A 3 -33.43 21.71 -5.42
C HIS A 3 -32.08 21.27 -5.99
N LYS A 4 -31.02 21.98 -5.67
CA LYS A 4 -29.65 21.70 -6.13
C LYS A 4 -29.11 20.38 -5.60
N PHE A 5 -29.70 19.86 -4.54
CA PHE A 5 -29.27 18.64 -3.87
C PHE A 5 -30.46 17.69 -3.70
N LYS A 6 -30.19 16.39 -3.77
CA LYS A 6 -31.16 15.33 -3.53
C LYS A 6 -31.59 15.34 -2.05
N GLU A 7 -32.87 15.30 -1.79
CA GLU A 7 -33.40 15.15 -0.43
C GLU A 7 -33.57 13.65 -0.09
N TYR A 8 -33.15 13.26 1.09
CA TYR A 8 -33.28 11.90 1.57
C TYR A 8 -34.33 11.85 2.70
N LYS A 9 -35.31 10.95 2.59
CA LYS A 9 -36.37 10.77 3.62
C LYS A 9 -35.91 9.97 4.84
N GLY A 10 -34.69 9.47 4.86
CA GLY A 10 -34.07 8.70 5.95
C GLY A 10 -32.59 8.53 5.71
N LEU A 11 -31.86 8.14 6.74
CA LEU A 11 -30.42 7.95 6.69
C LEU A 11 -30.08 6.45 6.60
N ASN A 12 -29.86 5.97 5.38
CA ASN A 12 -29.28 4.64 5.12
C ASN A 12 -27.88 4.82 4.58
N LEU A 13 -26.90 4.87 5.49
CA LEU A 13 -25.49 5.14 5.16
C LEU A 13 -24.88 4.11 4.18
N PRO A 14 -25.11 2.79 4.31
CA PRO A 14 -24.59 1.83 3.35
C PRO A 14 -25.10 2.08 1.93
N GLN A 15 -26.39 2.22 1.75
CA GLN A 15 -27.00 2.49 0.44
C GLN A 15 -26.52 3.82 -0.15
N LEU A 16 -26.45 4.86 0.69
CA LEU A 16 -25.96 6.17 0.26
C LEU A 16 -24.47 6.10 -0.17
N GLY A 17 -23.67 5.30 0.54
CA GLY A 17 -22.28 5.04 0.17
C GLY A 17 -22.15 4.39 -1.21
N GLU A 18 -22.95 3.37 -1.50
CA GLU A 18 -22.98 2.72 -2.81
C GLU A 18 -23.41 3.69 -3.93
N GLU A 19 -24.47 4.49 -3.72
CA GLU A 19 -24.91 5.50 -4.67
C GLU A 19 -23.80 6.54 -4.98
N VAL A 20 -23.02 6.93 -3.96
CA VAL A 20 -21.91 7.89 -4.13
C VAL A 20 -20.74 7.23 -4.87
N LEU A 21 -20.40 5.99 -4.57
CA LEU A 21 -19.34 5.25 -5.27
C LEU A 21 -19.69 5.06 -6.75
N ASP A 22 -20.93 4.69 -7.07
CA ASP A 22 -21.42 4.56 -8.44
C ASP A 22 -21.36 5.89 -9.19
N PHE A 23 -21.75 6.97 -8.53
CA PHE A 23 -21.62 8.32 -9.09
C PHE A 23 -20.15 8.68 -9.38
N TRP A 24 -19.23 8.41 -8.46
CA TRP A 24 -17.81 8.71 -8.66
C TRP A 24 -17.22 7.92 -9.83
N LYS A 25 -17.57 6.63 -9.96
CA LYS A 25 -17.13 5.79 -11.08
C LYS A 25 -17.71 6.30 -12.41
N LYS A 26 -19.03 6.51 -12.47
CA LYS A 26 -19.71 6.99 -13.69
C LYS A 26 -19.17 8.32 -14.19
N GLU A 27 -18.87 9.23 -13.28
CA GLU A 27 -18.41 10.58 -13.61
C GLU A 27 -16.89 10.71 -13.65
N ASN A 28 -16.11 9.61 -13.45
CA ASN A 28 -14.64 9.62 -13.39
C ASN A 28 -14.11 10.71 -12.45
N ILE A 29 -14.67 10.80 -11.24
CA ILE A 29 -14.39 11.89 -10.32
C ILE A 29 -12.93 11.91 -9.86
N PHE A 30 -12.31 10.75 -9.72
CA PHE A 30 -10.89 10.65 -9.33
C PHE A 30 -10.00 11.27 -10.42
N GLU A 31 -10.12 10.83 -11.65
CA GLU A 31 -9.35 11.33 -12.80
C GLU A 31 -9.60 12.82 -13.03
N LYS A 32 -10.86 13.24 -12.93
CA LYS A 32 -11.22 14.68 -12.97
C LYS A 32 -10.55 15.47 -11.86
N SER A 33 -10.43 14.88 -10.65
CA SER A 33 -9.78 15.55 -9.52
C SER A 33 -8.30 15.85 -9.75
N ILE A 34 -7.65 15.12 -10.65
CA ILE A 34 -6.26 15.34 -11.07
C ILE A 34 -6.22 16.27 -12.29
N SER A 35 -6.98 15.96 -13.35
CA SER A 35 -6.90 16.66 -14.63
C SER A 35 -7.31 18.14 -14.56
N ILE A 36 -8.33 18.49 -13.79
CA ILE A 36 -8.73 19.91 -13.59
C ILE A 36 -7.71 20.72 -12.78
N ARG A 37 -6.69 20.08 -12.24
CA ARG A 37 -5.59 20.70 -11.48
C ARG A 37 -4.26 20.65 -12.22
N GLU A 38 -4.30 20.42 -13.50
CA GLU A 38 -3.11 20.50 -14.35
C GLU A 38 -2.51 21.91 -14.24
N GLY A 39 -1.20 21.99 -13.94
CA GLY A 39 -0.52 23.26 -13.66
C GLY A 39 -0.70 23.82 -12.23
N ALA A 40 -1.56 23.24 -11.40
CA ALA A 40 -1.65 23.62 -9.98
C ALA A 40 -0.42 23.14 -9.20
N GLN A 41 -0.19 23.77 -8.04
CA GLN A 41 0.92 23.38 -7.15
C GLN A 41 0.80 21.92 -6.74
N PRO A 42 1.83 21.07 -6.97
CA PRO A 42 1.82 19.70 -6.54
C PRO A 42 1.90 19.60 -5.01
N PHE A 43 1.22 18.62 -4.44
CA PHE A 43 1.39 18.21 -3.06
C PHE A 43 1.97 16.80 -3.05
N VAL A 44 3.18 16.67 -2.51
CA VAL A 44 3.90 15.40 -2.38
C VAL A 44 3.82 14.94 -0.93
N PHE A 45 3.36 13.71 -0.74
CA PHE A 45 3.26 13.06 0.55
C PHE A 45 3.81 11.64 0.41
N PHE A 46 4.81 11.31 1.24
CA PHE A 46 5.40 9.98 1.24
C PHE A 46 4.82 9.16 2.38
N GLU A 47 4.34 7.99 2.04
CA GLU A 47 3.83 7.00 2.98
C GLU A 47 4.41 5.63 2.64
N GLY A 48 4.69 4.81 3.65
CA GLY A 48 5.03 3.41 3.44
C GLY A 48 3.84 2.64 2.84
N PRO A 49 4.05 1.73 1.88
CA PRO A 49 2.99 0.93 1.35
C PRO A 49 2.44 0.01 2.45
N PRO A 50 1.11 -0.20 2.52
CA PRO A 50 0.56 -1.14 3.48
C PRO A 50 1.05 -2.56 3.16
N SER A 51 1.38 -3.32 4.20
CA SER A 51 1.35 -4.77 4.09
C SER A 51 -0.10 -5.21 3.98
N ALA A 52 -0.39 -6.26 3.19
CA ALA A 52 -1.77 -6.69 2.92
C ALA A 52 -2.57 -7.12 4.17
N ASN A 53 -1.92 -7.22 5.33
CA ASN A 53 -2.50 -7.50 6.64
C ASN A 53 -2.60 -6.26 7.56
N GLY A 54 -2.20 -5.06 7.10
CA GLY A 54 -2.30 -3.81 7.84
C GLY A 54 -3.68 -3.13 7.71
N LEU A 55 -4.03 -2.25 8.64
CA LEU A 55 -5.22 -1.41 8.55
C LEU A 55 -4.93 -0.11 7.79
N PRO A 56 -5.94 0.46 7.08
CA PRO A 56 -5.80 1.75 6.41
C PRO A 56 -5.41 2.86 7.38
N GLY A 57 -4.44 3.69 7.01
CA GLY A 57 -3.96 4.81 7.82
C GLY A 57 -4.72 6.11 7.57
N ILE A 58 -4.34 7.17 8.30
CA ILE A 58 -4.96 8.50 8.21
C ILE A 58 -4.51 9.30 6.97
N HIS A 59 -3.50 8.87 6.26
CA HIS A 59 -2.89 9.57 5.12
C HIS A 59 -3.88 9.89 3.99
N HIS A 60 -4.91 9.07 3.78
CA HIS A 60 -5.97 9.34 2.80
C HIS A 60 -6.71 10.66 3.09
N VAL A 61 -6.88 11.03 4.36
CA VAL A 61 -7.53 12.29 4.77
C VAL A 61 -6.70 13.47 4.29
N PHE A 62 -5.38 13.44 4.48
CA PHE A 62 -4.49 14.53 4.03
C PHE A 62 -4.50 14.69 2.52
N CYS A 63 -4.41 13.61 1.76
CA CYS A 63 -4.46 13.64 0.30
C CYS A 63 -5.79 14.20 -0.21
N ARG A 64 -6.92 13.76 0.36
CA ARG A 64 -8.25 14.28 0.01
C ARG A 64 -8.41 15.75 0.38
N TYR A 65 -7.99 16.14 1.56
CA TYR A 65 -8.00 17.54 2.01
C TYR A 65 -7.18 18.44 1.09
N LYS A 66 -5.97 18.04 0.73
CA LYS A 66 -5.12 18.82 -0.19
C LYS A 66 -5.72 18.93 -1.58
N THR A 67 -6.35 17.87 -2.09
CA THR A 67 -7.12 17.93 -3.34
C THR A 67 -8.24 18.97 -3.26
N GLN A 68 -9.00 19.00 -2.18
CA GLN A 68 -10.07 20.00 -1.96
C GLN A 68 -9.53 21.43 -1.84
N LYS A 69 -8.30 21.58 -1.34
CA LYS A 69 -7.59 22.88 -1.30
C LYS A 69 -7.03 23.33 -2.65
N GLY A 70 -7.22 22.57 -3.72
CA GLY A 70 -6.80 22.93 -5.07
C GLY A 70 -5.42 22.41 -5.47
N PHE A 71 -4.71 21.68 -4.64
CA PHE A 71 -3.43 21.07 -5.00
C PHE A 71 -3.61 19.91 -5.98
N LYS A 72 -2.65 19.73 -6.89
CA LYS A 72 -2.54 18.51 -7.68
C LYS A 72 -1.95 17.42 -6.80
N VAL A 73 -2.68 16.32 -6.61
CA VAL A 73 -2.27 15.19 -5.78
C VAL A 73 -2.41 13.91 -6.60
N ASP A 74 -1.32 13.51 -7.25
CA ASP A 74 -1.21 12.20 -7.89
C ASP A 74 -1.01 11.15 -6.80
N ARG A 75 -1.79 10.05 -6.87
CA ARG A 75 -1.77 9.00 -5.86
C ARG A 75 -1.53 7.66 -6.51
N LYS A 76 -0.41 7.04 -6.19
CA LYS A 76 -0.02 5.72 -6.67
C LYS A 76 -0.19 4.70 -5.56
N ALA A 77 -0.86 3.59 -5.84
CA ALA A 77 -0.95 2.46 -4.92
C ALA A 77 0.39 1.74 -4.80
N GLY A 78 0.57 0.99 -3.73
CA GLY A 78 1.75 0.16 -3.51
C GLY A 78 1.50 -0.95 -2.50
N TRP A 79 2.31 -2.01 -2.59
CA TRP A 79 2.25 -3.17 -1.71
C TRP A 79 3.61 -3.44 -1.09
N ASP A 80 3.65 -3.49 0.24
CA ASP A 80 4.78 -4.06 0.97
C ASP A 80 4.67 -5.57 0.97
N THR A 81 5.65 -6.22 0.38
CA THR A 81 5.63 -7.64 0.07
C THR A 81 6.75 -8.42 0.73
N HIS A 82 7.47 -7.82 1.65
CA HIS A 82 8.59 -8.42 2.35
C HIS A 82 8.32 -8.58 3.85
N GLY A 83 9.07 -9.48 4.47
CA GLY A 83 9.23 -9.57 5.90
C GLY A 83 8.46 -10.69 6.59
N LEU A 84 8.76 -10.82 7.86
CA LEU A 84 8.31 -11.88 8.77
C LEU A 84 6.81 -12.18 8.80
N PRO A 85 5.89 -11.19 8.72
CA PRO A 85 4.47 -11.52 8.80
C PRO A 85 4.00 -12.48 7.72
N ILE A 86 4.60 -12.38 6.52
CA ILE A 86 4.29 -13.24 5.39
C ILE A 86 4.98 -14.58 5.54
N GLU A 87 6.27 -14.54 5.86
CA GLU A 87 7.10 -15.72 6.06
C GLU A 87 6.49 -16.64 7.12
N LEU A 88 6.20 -16.11 8.31
CA LEU A 88 5.58 -16.87 9.41
C LEU A 88 4.19 -17.41 9.05
N GLY A 89 3.41 -16.67 8.26
CA GLY A 89 2.13 -17.13 7.75
C GLY A 89 2.27 -18.35 6.84
N VAL A 90 3.21 -18.31 5.91
CA VAL A 90 3.49 -19.38 4.96
C VAL A 90 4.12 -20.58 5.65
N GLU A 91 5.07 -20.40 6.57
CA GLU A 91 5.65 -21.47 7.38
C GLU A 91 4.56 -22.23 8.12
N LYS A 92 3.62 -21.51 8.73
CA LYS A 92 2.49 -22.11 9.43
C LYS A 92 1.55 -22.88 8.48
N GLU A 93 1.26 -22.35 7.30
CA GLU A 93 0.41 -23.01 6.29
C GLU A 93 1.06 -24.28 5.75
N LEU A 94 2.36 -24.25 5.53
CA LEU A 94 3.13 -25.39 5.02
C LEU A 94 3.52 -26.40 6.12
N GLY A 95 3.35 -26.03 7.39
CA GLY A 95 3.75 -26.87 8.52
C GLY A 95 5.27 -27.06 8.63
N ILE A 96 6.04 -26.06 8.23
CA ILE A 96 7.50 -26.04 8.23
C ILE A 96 8.06 -24.99 9.19
N THR A 97 9.35 -25.09 9.45
CA THR A 97 10.11 -24.07 10.17
C THR A 97 11.15 -23.45 9.26
N LYS A 98 11.75 -22.36 9.69
CA LYS A 98 12.80 -21.66 8.93
C LYS A 98 13.97 -22.57 8.56
N GLU A 99 14.31 -23.51 9.42
CA GLU A 99 15.40 -24.49 9.21
C GLU A 99 15.09 -25.53 8.14
N ASP A 100 13.81 -25.70 7.80
CA ASP A 100 13.37 -26.64 6.77
C ASP A 100 13.53 -26.07 5.33
N ILE A 101 13.72 -24.75 5.22
CA ILE A 101 13.88 -24.06 3.93
C ILE A 101 15.26 -24.41 3.34
N GLY A 102 15.27 -24.93 2.13
CA GLY A 102 16.45 -25.47 1.46
C GLY A 102 16.77 -26.93 1.83
N VAL A 103 16.00 -27.56 2.73
CA VAL A 103 16.15 -28.96 3.15
C VAL A 103 14.90 -29.78 2.81
N LYS A 104 13.73 -29.40 3.35
CA LYS A 104 12.45 -30.08 3.08
C LYS A 104 11.68 -29.45 1.92
N ILE A 105 11.86 -28.16 1.71
CA ILE A 105 11.29 -27.40 0.62
C ILE A 105 12.39 -26.55 -0.02
N SER A 106 12.42 -26.45 -1.33
CA SER A 106 13.38 -25.59 -2.01
C SER A 106 13.09 -24.10 -1.72
N VAL A 107 14.13 -23.26 -1.79
CA VAL A 107 13.98 -21.81 -1.65
C VAL A 107 13.03 -21.24 -2.72
N GLU A 108 13.06 -21.82 -3.92
CA GLU A 108 12.20 -21.40 -5.04
C GLU A 108 10.72 -21.69 -4.74
N GLU A 109 10.40 -22.90 -4.29
CA GLU A 109 9.04 -23.30 -3.91
C GLU A 109 8.52 -22.47 -2.73
N TYR A 110 9.37 -22.22 -1.73
CA TYR A 110 9.03 -21.35 -0.61
C TYR A 110 8.72 -19.93 -1.05
N ASN A 111 9.57 -19.34 -1.89
CA ASN A 111 9.33 -17.99 -2.43
C ASN A 111 8.07 -17.93 -3.29
N ALA A 112 7.76 -18.97 -4.07
CA ALA A 112 6.53 -19.05 -4.83
C ALA A 112 5.29 -19.10 -3.91
N ALA A 113 5.36 -19.86 -2.81
CA ALA A 113 4.30 -19.90 -1.81
C ALA A 113 4.10 -18.53 -1.13
N CYS A 114 5.17 -17.83 -0.78
CA CYS A 114 5.12 -16.48 -0.22
C CYS A 114 4.45 -15.49 -1.20
N ARG A 115 4.83 -15.48 -2.46
CA ARG A 115 4.21 -14.63 -3.50
C ARG A 115 2.71 -14.91 -3.66
N LYS A 116 2.33 -16.18 -3.64
CA LYS A 116 0.92 -16.57 -3.72
C LYS A 116 0.11 -16.12 -2.50
N ALA A 117 0.67 -16.27 -1.30
CA ALA A 117 0.02 -15.86 -0.06
C ALA A 117 -0.21 -14.35 0.00
N LEU A 118 0.77 -13.57 -0.46
CA LEU A 118 0.72 -12.11 -0.51
C LEU A 118 -0.45 -11.56 -1.31
N MET A 119 -0.67 -12.11 -2.50
CA MET A 119 -1.68 -11.58 -3.43
C MET A 119 -3.10 -12.07 -3.10
N ARG A 120 -3.25 -12.90 -2.08
CA ARG A 120 -4.53 -13.56 -1.72
C ARG A 120 -5.65 -12.57 -1.37
N TYR A 121 -5.31 -11.44 -0.78
CA TYR A 121 -6.28 -10.49 -0.24
C TYR A 121 -6.33 -9.16 -0.99
N THR A 122 -5.66 -9.03 -2.12
CA THR A 122 -5.62 -7.78 -2.90
C THR A 122 -7.01 -7.31 -3.33
N ASP A 123 -7.89 -8.24 -3.73
CA ASP A 123 -9.26 -7.89 -4.13
C ASP A 123 -10.07 -7.30 -2.96
N VAL A 124 -9.89 -7.85 -1.76
CA VAL A 124 -10.55 -7.35 -0.55
C VAL A 124 -10.03 -5.95 -0.23
N TRP A 125 -8.71 -5.75 -0.32
CA TRP A 125 -8.07 -4.47 -0.10
C TRP A 125 -8.53 -3.42 -1.11
N ASN A 126 -8.63 -3.77 -2.38
CA ASN A 126 -9.09 -2.87 -3.43
C ASN A 126 -10.53 -2.41 -3.13
N LYS A 127 -11.43 -3.32 -2.80
CA LYS A 127 -12.81 -2.98 -2.40
C LYS A 127 -12.87 -2.07 -1.19
N VAL A 128 -12.07 -2.35 -0.16
CA VAL A 128 -12.00 -1.52 1.06
C VAL A 128 -11.49 -0.13 0.71
N THR A 129 -10.41 -0.02 -0.08
CA THR A 129 -9.82 1.24 -0.52
C THR A 129 -10.82 2.09 -1.31
N GLU A 130 -11.57 1.47 -2.23
CA GLU A 130 -12.67 2.12 -2.94
C GLU A 130 -13.76 2.62 -1.99
N SER A 131 -14.20 1.76 -1.05
CA SER A 131 -15.28 2.08 -0.11
C SER A 131 -14.95 3.25 0.82
N TYR A 132 -13.69 3.38 1.21
CA TYR A 132 -13.21 4.54 1.96
C TYR A 132 -13.13 5.83 1.12
N GLY A 133 -13.31 5.73 -0.20
CA GLY A 133 -13.12 6.85 -1.10
C GLY A 133 -11.69 7.37 -1.10
N TYR A 134 -10.74 6.50 -0.87
CA TYR A 134 -9.33 6.82 -1.07
C TYR A 134 -9.03 6.72 -2.57
N TRP A 135 -9.12 7.83 -3.25
CA TRP A 135 -8.85 7.94 -4.67
C TRP A 135 -7.36 7.73 -4.94
N VAL A 136 -6.98 6.51 -5.23
CA VAL A 136 -5.61 6.08 -5.50
C VAL A 136 -5.61 5.25 -6.78
N ASP A 137 -4.60 5.46 -7.61
CA ASP A 137 -4.38 4.64 -8.81
C ASP A 137 -3.94 3.24 -8.41
N MET A 138 -4.83 2.27 -8.66
CA MET A 138 -4.61 0.85 -8.38
C MET A 138 -4.29 0.05 -9.65
N ASP A 139 -4.29 0.67 -10.83
CA ASP A 139 -4.05 -0.03 -12.10
C ASP A 139 -2.56 -0.29 -12.33
N ASP A 140 -1.68 0.59 -11.82
CA ASP A 140 -0.22 0.44 -11.87
C ASP A 140 0.40 0.59 -10.46
N PRO A 141 0.11 -0.32 -9.52
CA PRO A 141 0.70 -0.26 -8.19
C PRO A 141 2.18 -0.65 -8.23
N TYR A 142 3.02 -0.02 -7.40
CA TYR A 142 4.34 -0.55 -7.19
C TYR A 142 4.30 -1.72 -6.19
N ILE A 143 5.12 -2.73 -6.44
CA ILE A 143 5.21 -3.93 -5.60
C ILE A 143 6.66 -4.12 -5.20
N THR A 144 6.94 -4.20 -3.91
CA THR A 144 8.33 -4.14 -3.43
C THR A 144 9.19 -5.36 -3.83
N TYR A 145 8.58 -6.51 -4.20
CA TYR A 145 9.32 -7.63 -4.77
C TYR A 145 9.56 -7.53 -6.30
N ASP A 146 8.99 -6.52 -6.96
CA ASP A 146 9.20 -6.34 -8.39
C ASP A 146 10.68 -5.98 -8.67
N PRO A 147 11.34 -6.64 -9.65
CA PRO A 147 12.71 -6.31 -10.03
C PRO A 147 12.92 -4.83 -10.32
N LYS A 148 11.99 -4.14 -11.00
CA LYS A 148 12.09 -2.71 -11.28
C LYS A 148 12.13 -1.86 -10.01
N TYR A 149 11.35 -2.25 -8.98
CA TYR A 149 11.40 -1.58 -7.69
C TYR A 149 12.76 -1.82 -7.02
N MET A 150 13.22 -3.07 -6.97
CA MET A 150 14.50 -3.42 -6.36
C MET A 150 15.68 -2.72 -7.06
N GLU A 151 15.69 -2.66 -8.39
CA GLU A 151 16.72 -1.91 -9.16
C GLU A 151 16.73 -0.44 -8.78
N SER A 152 15.57 0.18 -8.63
CA SER A 152 15.46 1.58 -8.22
C SER A 152 16.04 1.81 -6.82
N VAL A 153 15.75 0.92 -5.88
CA VAL A 153 16.31 0.98 -4.52
C VAL A 153 17.83 0.80 -4.54
N TRP A 154 18.33 -0.17 -5.29
CA TRP A 154 19.78 -0.40 -5.41
C TRP A 154 20.49 0.77 -6.08
N TRP A 155 19.87 1.38 -7.09
CA TRP A 155 20.40 2.57 -7.72
C TRP A 155 20.52 3.73 -6.73
N LEU A 156 19.47 3.97 -5.91
CA LEU A 156 19.48 4.99 -4.87
C LEU A 156 20.56 4.71 -3.82
N LEU A 157 20.69 3.47 -3.34
CA LEU A 157 21.74 3.07 -2.41
C LEU A 157 23.15 3.32 -2.98
N LYS A 158 23.33 3.03 -4.28
CA LYS A 158 24.58 3.31 -4.97
C LYS A 158 24.89 4.82 -5.03
N GLN A 159 23.87 5.67 -5.25
CA GLN A 159 24.07 7.13 -5.21
C GLN A 159 24.48 7.61 -3.82
N ILE A 160 23.86 7.06 -2.77
CA ILE A 160 24.20 7.38 -1.37
C ILE A 160 25.61 6.90 -1.04
N TYR A 161 25.97 5.69 -1.45
CA TYR A 161 27.32 5.14 -1.30
C TYR A 161 28.37 6.00 -1.98
N ASN A 162 28.15 6.44 -3.21
CA ASN A 162 29.08 7.29 -3.97
C ASN A 162 29.28 8.68 -3.35
N LYS A 163 28.43 9.07 -2.40
CA LYS A 163 28.52 10.30 -1.62
C LYS A 163 29.16 10.09 -0.24
N ASP A 164 29.70 8.89 0.03
CA ASP A 164 30.26 8.49 1.34
C ASP A 164 29.27 8.61 2.51
N LEU A 165 27.97 8.53 2.22
CA LEU A 165 26.89 8.61 3.23
C LEU A 165 26.38 7.23 3.70
N LEU A 166 26.83 6.15 3.06
CA LEU A 166 26.51 4.78 3.45
C LEU A 166 27.73 4.13 4.10
N TYR A 167 27.61 3.76 5.36
CA TYR A 167 28.70 3.18 6.15
C TYR A 167 28.18 2.03 7.02
N LYS A 168 29.09 1.17 7.46
CA LYS A 168 28.81 0.13 8.46
C LYS A 168 28.86 0.71 9.86
N GLY A 169 27.82 0.47 10.66
CA GLY A 169 27.72 0.93 12.03
C GLY A 169 27.11 -0.12 12.95
N TYR A 170 27.14 0.17 14.24
CA TYR A 170 26.50 -0.65 15.27
C TYR A 170 25.36 0.13 15.90
N THR A 171 24.25 -0.57 16.18
CA THR A 171 23.13 -0.02 16.94
C THR A 171 22.63 -1.04 17.96
N ILE A 172 21.99 -0.56 19.01
CA ILE A 172 21.33 -1.42 20.00
C ILE A 172 19.87 -1.52 19.58
N GLN A 173 19.38 -2.76 19.49
CA GLN A 173 18.00 -3.04 19.13
C GLN A 173 17.46 -4.16 20.03
N PRO A 174 16.22 -4.06 20.55
CA PRO A 174 15.56 -5.17 21.20
C PRO A 174 15.48 -6.36 20.25
N TYR A 175 15.70 -7.57 20.77
CA TYR A 175 15.70 -8.79 19.97
C TYR A 175 14.72 -9.81 20.56
N SER A 176 13.89 -10.40 19.71
CA SER A 176 13.00 -11.49 20.08
C SER A 176 13.61 -12.85 19.73
N PRO A 177 14.04 -13.66 20.72
CA PRO A 177 14.55 -15.00 20.43
C PRO A 177 13.50 -15.92 19.78
N LYS A 178 12.22 -15.70 20.11
CA LYS A 178 11.11 -16.51 19.57
C LYS A 178 10.87 -16.25 18.08
N ALA A 179 10.97 -14.99 17.67
CA ALA A 179 10.79 -14.59 16.26
C ALA A 179 12.11 -14.59 15.48
N GLY A 180 13.25 -14.74 16.14
CA GLY A 180 14.58 -14.73 15.53
C GLY A 180 14.96 -13.42 14.87
N THR A 181 14.39 -12.28 15.33
CA THR A 181 14.60 -10.98 14.72
C THR A 181 14.66 -9.83 15.72
N GLY A 182 15.21 -8.69 15.27
CA GLY A 182 15.12 -7.42 15.97
C GLY A 182 13.69 -6.88 15.96
N LEU A 183 13.33 -6.16 17.02
CA LEU A 183 12.03 -5.49 17.14
C LEU A 183 12.21 -4.02 16.83
N SER A 184 11.27 -3.45 16.07
CA SER A 184 11.19 -1.99 15.92
C SER A 184 10.68 -1.35 17.21
N SER A 185 11.20 -0.19 17.54
CA SER A 185 10.73 0.65 18.65
C SER A 185 9.49 1.42 18.26
#